data_a7b7f60e1a798486d9404b530d38a4b0
#
_entry.id   a7b7f60e1a798486d9404b530d38a4b0
#
_cell.length_a   1.000
_cell.length_b   1.000
_cell.length_c   1.000
_cell.angle_alpha   90.00
_cell.angle_beta   90.00
_cell.angle_gamma   90.00
#
_symmetry.space_group_name_H-M   'P 1'
#
loop_
_entity.id
_entity.type
_entity.pdbx_description
1 polymer ?
#
loop_
_entity_poly.entity_id
_entity_poly.type
_entity_poly.pdbx_seq_one_letter_code
_entity_poly.pdbx_strand_id
1 'polypeptide(L)'
;MKRKLLFIMLAYLFLWTSATLAQVSKVAGVVISEEGNEPVVGASILVKGFSQGVITNVNGEFTLTNVPNDARTLIISFVGMKTQEVAIKPQLRIIMS
;
A
#
# COMPACT_ATOMS: atom_id res chain seq x y z
N MET A 1 8.01 -6.15 49.68
CA MET A 1 7.64 -4.87 49.06
C MET A 1 8.49 -4.51 47.85
N LYS A 2 9.77 -4.82 47.85
CA LYS A 2 10.65 -4.55 46.68
C LYS A 2 10.33 -5.41 45.47
N ARG A 3 9.70 -6.59 45.63
CA ARG A 3 9.35 -7.49 44.51
C ARG A 3 8.18 -6.99 43.68
N LYS A 4 7.22 -6.27 44.23
CA LYS A 4 6.07 -5.73 43.53
C LYS A 4 6.46 -4.57 42.60
N LEU A 5 7.44 -3.76 43.03
CA LEU A 5 7.96 -2.66 42.21
C LEU A 5 8.72 -3.14 40.97
N LEU A 6 9.44 -4.27 41.11
CA LEU A 6 10.14 -4.89 39.98
C LEU A 6 9.17 -5.43 38.93
N PHE A 7 8.07 -6.02 39.36
CA PHE A 7 7.03 -6.52 38.44
C PHE A 7 6.31 -5.39 37.71
N ILE A 8 6.08 -4.27 38.38
CA ILE A 8 5.44 -3.09 37.75
C ILE A 8 6.41 -2.44 36.76
N MET A 9 7.69 -2.38 37.04
CA MET A 9 8.69 -1.86 36.10
C MET A 9 8.85 -2.75 34.86
N LEU A 10 8.81 -4.06 35.03
CA LEU A 10 8.84 -5.01 33.92
C LEU A 10 7.58 -4.91 33.05
N ALA A 11 6.42 -4.71 33.64
CA ALA A 11 5.18 -4.50 32.91
C ALA A 11 5.21 -3.19 32.11
N TYR A 12 5.80 -2.14 32.64
CA TYR A 12 6.00 -0.88 31.94
C TYR A 12 6.95 -1.01 30.75
N LEU A 13 8.01 -1.77 30.91
CA LEU A 13 8.95 -2.05 29.82
C LEU A 13 8.29 -2.84 28.68
N PHE A 14 7.39 -3.75 28.99
CA PHE A 14 6.63 -4.51 27.99
C PHE A 14 5.63 -3.65 27.22
N LEU A 15 5.03 -2.67 27.87
CA LEU A 15 4.09 -1.75 27.23
C LEU A 15 4.76 -0.80 26.23
N TRP A 16 6.02 -0.48 26.45
CA TRP A 16 6.77 0.42 25.58
C TRP A 16 7.32 -0.25 24.32
N THR A 17 7.45 -1.57 24.33
CA THR A 17 7.97 -2.34 23.20
C THR A 17 6.90 -2.71 22.18
N SER A 18 5.61 -2.48 22.48
CA SER A 18 4.52 -2.80 21.57
C SER A 18 4.17 -1.69 20.57
N ALA A 19 4.87 -0.56 20.63
CA ALA A 19 4.68 0.55 19.69
C ALA A 19 5.54 0.37 18.44
N THR A 20 5.46 -0.79 17.81
CA THR A 20 6.02 -0.96 16.48
C THR A 20 5.11 -0.23 15.49
N LEU A 21 5.63 0.85 14.95
CA LEU A 21 4.96 1.58 13.89
C LEU A 21 4.79 0.65 12.70
N ALA A 22 3.54 0.31 12.41
CA ALA A 22 3.21 -0.41 11.19
C ALA A 22 3.50 0.51 10.02
N GLN A 23 4.66 0.34 9.40
CA GLN A 23 4.98 1.03 8.16
C GLN A 23 4.18 0.40 7.04
N VAL A 24 3.60 1.24 6.16
CA VAL A 24 2.88 0.74 5.00
C VAL A 24 3.89 0.19 4.01
N SER A 25 4.13 -1.12 4.07
CA SER A 25 5.02 -1.82 3.15
C SER A 25 4.24 -2.60 2.09
N LYS A 26 2.92 -2.67 2.23
CA LYS A 26 2.04 -3.39 1.32
C LYS A 26 0.91 -2.48 0.86
N VAL A 27 0.72 -2.39 -0.44
CA VAL A 27 -0.35 -1.62 -1.06
C VAL A 27 -1.17 -2.56 -1.91
N ALA A 28 -2.47 -2.61 -1.67
CA ALA A 28 -3.40 -3.39 -2.47
C ALA A 28 -4.46 -2.47 -3.06
N GLY A 29 -4.95 -2.81 -4.24
CA GLY A 29 -5.97 -2.00 -4.87
C GLY A 29 -6.61 -2.67 -6.05
N VAL A 30 -7.57 -1.95 -6.62
CA VAL A 30 -8.28 -2.36 -7.82
C VAL A 30 -8.33 -1.19 -8.79
N VAL A 31 -8.15 -1.49 -10.08
CA VAL A 31 -8.24 -0.51 -11.16
C VAL A 31 -9.49 -0.84 -11.97
N ILE A 32 -10.40 0.12 -12.07
CA ILE A 32 -11.64 -0.03 -12.83
C ILE A 32 -11.75 1.06 -13.87
N SER A 33 -12.44 0.77 -14.96
CA SER A 33 -12.73 1.72 -16.02
C SER A 33 -13.92 2.60 -15.63
N GLU A 34 -13.84 3.89 -15.94
CA GLU A 34 -14.93 4.83 -15.76
C GLU A 34 -16.15 4.41 -16.59
N GLU A 35 -15.92 3.83 -17.76
CA GLU A 35 -16.98 3.30 -18.61
C GLU A 35 -17.38 1.91 -18.15
N GLY A 36 -18.58 1.78 -17.57
CA GLY A 36 -19.17 0.51 -17.20
C GLY A 36 -18.60 -0.14 -15.94
N ASN A 37 -17.72 0.53 -15.19
CA ASN A 37 -17.12 0.01 -13.96
C ASN A 37 -16.47 -1.37 -14.14
N GLU A 38 -15.88 -1.62 -15.30
CA GLU A 38 -15.23 -2.88 -15.60
C GLU A 38 -13.79 -2.89 -15.11
N PRO A 39 -13.27 -4.04 -14.62
CA PRO A 39 -11.88 -4.13 -14.21
C PRO A 39 -10.93 -3.90 -15.39
N VAL A 40 -9.86 -3.15 -15.14
CA VAL A 40 -8.81 -2.92 -16.14
C VAL A 40 -7.75 -3.99 -15.97
N VAL A 41 -7.68 -4.92 -16.90
CA VAL A 41 -6.75 -6.05 -16.90
C VAL A 41 -5.46 -5.64 -17.61
N GLY A 42 -4.31 -5.88 -16.97
CA GLY A 42 -3.02 -5.58 -17.57
C GLY A 42 -2.57 -4.13 -17.42
N ALA A 43 -3.22 -3.37 -16.54
CA ALA A 43 -2.76 -2.01 -16.23
C ALA A 43 -1.44 -2.07 -15.46
N SER A 44 -0.54 -1.15 -15.77
CA SER A 44 0.78 -1.05 -15.14
C SER A 44 0.70 -0.14 -13.92
N ILE A 45 1.18 -0.63 -12.79
CA ILE A 45 1.28 0.13 -11.54
C ILE A 45 2.76 0.24 -11.21
N LEU A 46 3.32 1.45 -11.24
CA LEU A 46 4.72 1.70 -10.93
C LEU A 46 4.84 2.57 -9.69
N VAL A 47 5.84 2.30 -8.87
CA VAL A 47 6.19 3.16 -7.74
C VAL A 47 7.09 4.28 -8.28
N LYS A 48 6.59 5.52 -8.25
CA LYS A 48 7.31 6.67 -8.82
C LYS A 48 8.65 6.86 -8.13
N GLY A 49 9.71 6.96 -8.94
CA GLY A 49 11.09 7.11 -8.45
C GLY A 49 11.79 5.81 -8.13
N PHE A 50 11.13 4.68 -8.30
CA PHE A 50 11.68 3.34 -8.03
C PHE A 50 11.46 2.43 -9.24
N SER A 51 12.21 1.31 -9.27
CA SER A 51 12.05 0.34 -10.36
C SER A 51 10.99 -0.72 -10.08
N GLN A 52 10.23 -0.56 -9.02
CA GLN A 52 9.23 -1.53 -8.59
C GLN A 52 7.90 -1.29 -9.29
N GLY A 53 7.26 -2.36 -9.76
CA GLY A 53 5.96 -2.28 -10.38
C GLY A 53 5.26 -3.63 -10.45
N VAL A 54 3.96 -3.60 -10.71
CA VAL A 54 3.12 -4.78 -10.92
C VAL A 54 2.10 -4.49 -12.02
N ILE A 55 1.43 -5.55 -12.47
CA ILE A 55 0.37 -5.48 -13.48
C ILE A 55 -0.92 -6.02 -12.86
N THR A 56 -2.06 -5.38 -13.15
CA THR A 56 -3.36 -5.84 -12.65
C THR A 56 -3.75 -7.18 -13.24
N ASN A 57 -4.44 -7.99 -12.43
CA ASN A 57 -4.95 -9.30 -12.82
C ASN A 57 -6.32 -9.19 -13.53
N VAL A 58 -6.95 -10.34 -13.79
CA VAL A 58 -8.24 -10.42 -14.50
C VAL A 58 -9.39 -9.71 -13.76
N ASN A 59 -9.25 -9.49 -12.47
CA ASN A 59 -10.21 -8.74 -11.66
C ASN A 59 -9.82 -7.26 -11.51
N GLY A 60 -8.77 -6.81 -12.20
CA GLY A 60 -8.26 -5.45 -12.07
C GLY A 60 -7.52 -5.20 -10.76
N GLU A 61 -7.22 -6.25 -10.02
CA GLU A 61 -6.58 -6.15 -8.71
C GLU A 61 -5.05 -6.15 -8.84
N PHE A 62 -4.40 -5.44 -7.93
CA PHE A 62 -2.95 -5.44 -7.82
C PHE A 62 -2.53 -5.46 -6.36
N THR A 63 -1.34 -5.98 -6.11
CA THR A 63 -0.72 -5.96 -4.79
C THR A 63 0.76 -5.65 -4.95
N LEU A 64 1.21 -4.61 -4.24
CA LEU A 64 2.62 -4.25 -4.14
C LEU A 64 3.12 -4.62 -2.75
N THR A 65 4.22 -5.36 -2.68
CA THR A 65 4.88 -5.72 -1.44
C THR A 65 6.22 -5.02 -1.33
N ASN A 66 6.72 -4.85 -0.12
CA ASN A 66 8.02 -4.21 0.14
C ASN A 66 8.13 -2.81 -0.48
N VAL A 67 7.07 -2.03 -0.36
CA VAL A 67 7.06 -0.66 -0.85
C VAL A 67 8.02 0.18 0.00
N PRO A 68 8.97 0.92 -0.61
CA PRO A 68 9.90 1.75 0.15
C PRO A 68 9.19 2.80 1.00
N ASN A 69 9.74 3.09 2.18
CA ASN A 69 9.14 4.04 3.12
C ASN A 69 9.05 5.47 2.60
N ASP A 70 9.97 5.84 1.72
CA ASP A 70 10.02 7.18 1.13
C ASP A 70 9.25 7.28 -0.18
N ALA A 71 8.63 6.18 -0.65
CA ALA A 71 7.73 6.22 -1.78
C ALA A 71 6.44 6.97 -1.42
N ARG A 72 5.97 7.83 -2.34
CA ARG A 72 4.81 8.69 -2.11
C ARG A 72 3.71 8.50 -3.13
N THR A 73 4.06 8.08 -4.34
CA THR A 73 3.17 8.15 -5.49
C THR A 73 3.27 6.89 -6.31
N LEU A 74 2.12 6.43 -6.81
CA LEU A 74 2.04 5.37 -7.82
C LEU A 74 1.68 5.99 -9.16
N ILE A 75 2.26 5.45 -10.22
CA ILE A 75 1.93 5.81 -11.60
C ILE A 75 1.15 4.65 -12.21
N ILE A 76 -0.07 4.92 -12.62
CA ILE A 76 -0.96 3.92 -13.23
C ILE A 76 -1.12 4.24 -14.70
N SER A 77 -0.84 3.27 -15.57
CA SER A 77 -0.95 3.45 -17.01
C SER A 77 -1.57 2.23 -17.69
N PHE A 78 -2.29 2.49 -18.75
CA PHE A 78 -2.86 1.46 -19.61
C PHE A 78 -3.01 2.02 -21.03
N VAL A 79 -2.88 1.15 -22.02
CA VAL A 79 -2.97 1.55 -23.44
C VAL A 79 -4.34 2.17 -23.73
N GLY A 80 -4.34 3.35 -24.33
CA GLY A 80 -5.57 4.07 -24.67
C GLY A 80 -6.21 4.85 -23.55
N MET A 81 -5.59 4.86 -22.36
CA MET A 81 -6.09 5.60 -21.20
C MET A 81 -5.06 6.61 -20.71
N LYS A 82 -5.53 7.64 -20.02
CA LYS A 82 -4.65 8.65 -19.46
C LYS A 82 -3.86 8.08 -18.29
N THR A 83 -2.55 8.28 -18.31
CA THR A 83 -1.69 7.93 -17.18
C THR A 83 -2.06 8.78 -15.97
N GLN A 84 -2.18 8.14 -14.81
CA GLN A 84 -2.56 8.81 -13.56
C GLN A 84 -1.49 8.62 -12.51
N GLU A 85 -1.35 9.63 -11.65
CA GLU A 85 -0.54 9.54 -10.45
C GLU A 85 -1.46 9.60 -9.24
N VAL A 86 -1.30 8.65 -8.31
CA VAL A 86 -2.11 8.58 -7.09
C VAL A 86 -1.21 8.48 -5.88
N ALA A 87 -1.64 9.05 -4.78
CA ALA A 87 -0.93 8.94 -3.52
C ALA A 87 -0.99 7.51 -2.98
N ILE A 88 0.11 7.05 -2.40
CA ILE A 88 0.20 5.70 -1.84
C ILE A 88 -0.63 5.62 -0.57
N LYS A 89 -1.54 4.64 -0.53
CA LYS A 89 -2.38 4.29 0.62
C LYS A 89 -2.41 2.77 0.75
N PRO A 90 -2.72 2.22 1.94
CA PRO A 90 -2.78 0.75 2.11
C PRO A 90 -3.77 0.08 1.17
N GLN A 91 -4.90 0.74 0.89
CA GLN A 91 -5.89 0.26 -0.06
C GLN A 91 -6.28 1.38 -1.01
N LEU A 92 -6.40 1.05 -2.28
CA LEU A 92 -6.69 2.01 -3.33
C LEU A 92 -7.80 1.49 -4.25
N ARG A 93 -8.67 2.40 -4.65
CA ARG A 93 -9.62 2.17 -5.73
C ARG A 93 -9.36 3.23 -6.79
N ILE A 94 -8.90 2.80 -7.96
CA ILE A 94 -8.44 3.68 -9.01
C ILE A 94 -9.44 3.59 -10.17
N ILE A 95 -9.92 4.75 -10.61
CA ILE A 95 -10.83 4.85 -11.74
C ILE A 95 -10.06 5.48 -12.91
N MET A 96 -9.94 4.74 -14.00
CA MET A 96 -9.26 5.19 -15.21
C MET A 96 -10.24 5.56 -16.31
N SER A 97 -9.90 6.62 -17.02
CA SER A 97 -10.67 7.09 -18.19
C SER A 97 -9.83 7.13 -19.46
#